data_74f1dbd73b323d7807b9d02be7c0a6f6
#
_entry.id   74f1dbd73b323d7807b9d02be7c0a6f6
#
_cell.length_a   1.000
_cell.length_b   1.000
_cell.length_c   1.000
_cell.angle_alpha   90.00
_cell.angle_beta   90.00
_cell.angle_gamma   90.00
#
_symmetry.space_group_name_H-M   'P 1'
#
loop_
_entity.id
_entity.type
_entity.pdbx_description
1 polymer ?
#
loop_
_entity_poly.entity_id
_entity_poly.type
_entity_poly.pdbx_seq_one_letter_code
_entity_poly.pdbx_strand_id
1 'polypeptide(L)'
;QRFFYKNEIRGDAKLIDIVDGVTPTVSDLKNAREKIFDEIQKDKKKECLGCKFLYETENKPTFDAKVNFLSVEHHSVCNLRCNYCSEIYWGGKRSKYNVYEFIEYLNQNNSFKDCKQVVWGGGEPTLDKTFEQIVGAIDKSVNPELYHRVYTNSVRYHDAVKKFLDDGLIKITTSVDAGT
;
A
#
# COMPACT_ATOMS: atom_id res chain seq x y z
N GLN A 1 5.74 -4.99 -2.80
CA GLN A 1 7.20 -4.78 -2.90
C GLN A 1 7.65 -5.17 -4.31
N ARG A 2 8.27 -4.24 -5.05
CA ARG A 2 8.85 -4.54 -6.36
C ARG A 2 10.29 -5.00 -6.15
N PHE A 3 10.61 -6.17 -6.70
CA PHE A 3 11.95 -6.71 -6.65
C PHE A 3 12.64 -6.50 -7.99
N PHE A 4 13.80 -5.83 -7.97
CA PHE A 4 14.67 -5.70 -9.14
C PHE A 4 15.80 -6.72 -9.04
N TYR A 5 15.96 -7.55 -10.04
CA TYR A 5 17.09 -8.46 -10.14
C TYR A 5 17.65 -8.42 -11.56
N LYS A 6 18.93 -8.06 -11.70
CA LYS A 6 19.68 -8.01 -12.98
C LYS A 6 18.93 -7.25 -14.09
N ASN A 7 18.42 -6.05 -13.80
CA ASN A 7 17.68 -5.20 -14.75
C ASN A 7 16.31 -5.75 -15.22
N GLU A 8 15.83 -6.84 -14.66
CA GLU A 8 14.48 -7.31 -14.86
C GLU A 8 13.59 -6.83 -13.70
N ILE A 9 12.45 -6.22 -14.03
CA ILE A 9 11.39 -5.96 -13.06
C ILE A 9 10.78 -7.32 -12.77
N ARG A 10 11.19 -7.97 -11.67
CA ARG A 10 10.40 -9.06 -11.12
C ARG A 10 9.16 -8.45 -10.49
N GLY A 11 8.00 -8.91 -10.92
CA GLY A 11 6.73 -8.44 -10.40
C GLY A 11 6.66 -8.58 -8.88
N ASP A 12 5.77 -7.80 -8.28
CA ASP A 12 5.46 -7.94 -6.87
C ASP A 12 4.99 -9.37 -6.59
N ALA A 13 5.45 -9.98 -5.51
CA ALA A 13 4.91 -11.27 -5.10
C ALA A 13 3.42 -11.08 -4.77
N LYS A 14 2.56 -11.66 -5.60
CA LYS A 14 1.12 -11.53 -5.45
C LYS A 14 0.69 -12.33 -4.22
N LEU A 15 0.17 -11.63 -3.23
CA LEU A 15 -0.26 -12.25 -1.98
C LEU A 15 -1.66 -12.87 -2.13
N ILE A 16 -2.61 -12.14 -2.68
CA ILE A 16 -4.00 -12.56 -2.85
C ILE A 16 -4.44 -12.31 -4.30
N ASP A 17 -5.13 -13.29 -4.88
CA ASP A 17 -5.83 -13.12 -6.15
C ASP A 17 -7.13 -12.35 -5.91
N ILE A 18 -7.22 -11.15 -6.48
CA ILE A 18 -8.40 -10.30 -6.35
C ILE A 18 -9.43 -10.70 -7.39
N VAL A 19 -10.60 -11.05 -6.91
CA VAL A 19 -11.81 -11.24 -7.73
C VAL A 19 -12.55 -9.91 -7.79
N ASP A 20 -12.97 -9.50 -9.00
CA ASP A 20 -13.68 -8.24 -9.19
C ASP A 20 -14.94 -8.17 -8.32
N GLY A 21 -15.08 -7.08 -7.57
CA GLY A 21 -16.20 -6.84 -6.66
C GLY A 21 -16.13 -7.58 -5.33
N VAL A 22 -15.10 -8.40 -5.09
CA VAL A 22 -14.94 -9.13 -3.83
C VAL A 22 -13.83 -8.49 -2.99
N THR A 23 -14.17 -7.97 -1.84
CA THR A 23 -13.21 -7.43 -0.88
C THR A 23 -12.54 -8.57 -0.11
N PRO A 24 -11.19 -8.68 -0.10
CA PRO A 24 -10.50 -9.67 0.69
C PRO A 24 -10.78 -9.50 2.19
N THR A 25 -10.82 -10.61 2.90
CA THR A 25 -10.97 -10.64 4.36
C THR A 25 -9.61 -10.71 5.06
N VAL A 26 -9.62 -10.50 6.37
CA VAL A 26 -8.44 -10.73 7.21
C VAL A 26 -8.02 -12.21 7.20
N SER A 27 -8.98 -13.13 7.07
CA SER A 27 -8.70 -14.56 6.95
C SER A 27 -7.96 -14.87 5.65
N ASP A 28 -8.37 -14.25 4.53
CA ASP A 28 -7.67 -14.42 3.25
C ASP A 28 -6.23 -13.94 3.33
N LEU A 29 -5.98 -12.83 4.03
CA LEU A 29 -4.64 -12.32 4.25
C LEU A 29 -3.77 -13.28 5.08
N LYS A 30 -4.31 -13.84 6.17
CA LYS A 30 -3.61 -14.82 7.01
C LYS A 30 -3.27 -16.08 6.22
N ASN A 31 -4.25 -16.66 5.54
CA ASN A 31 -4.08 -17.86 4.72
C ASN A 31 -3.06 -17.66 3.59
N ALA A 32 -3.09 -16.49 2.96
CA ALA A 32 -2.14 -16.15 1.92
C ALA A 32 -0.70 -16.03 2.44
N ARG A 33 -0.50 -15.45 3.63
CA ARG A 33 0.81 -15.38 4.27
C ARG A 33 1.35 -16.77 4.63
N GLU A 34 0.52 -17.64 5.19
CA GLU A 34 0.87 -19.01 5.50
C GLU A 34 1.26 -19.79 4.24
N LYS A 35 0.44 -19.69 3.20
CA LYS A 35 0.72 -20.33 1.90
C LYS A 35 2.06 -19.89 1.31
N ILE A 36 2.36 -18.58 1.29
CA ILE A 36 3.64 -18.07 0.78
C ILE A 36 4.81 -18.59 1.62
N PHE A 37 4.67 -18.62 2.93
CA PHE A 37 5.69 -19.18 3.80
C PHE A 37 5.98 -20.64 3.48
N ASP A 38 4.95 -21.46 3.33
CA ASP A 38 5.08 -22.87 2.96
C ASP A 38 5.72 -23.07 1.59
N GLU A 39 5.39 -22.22 0.62
CA GLU A 39 6.01 -22.24 -0.72
C GLU A 39 7.50 -21.87 -0.65
N ILE A 40 7.89 -20.91 0.20
CA ILE A 40 9.29 -20.54 0.41
C ILE A 40 10.06 -21.71 1.04
N GLN A 41 9.49 -22.35 2.07
CA GLN A 41 10.14 -23.50 2.74
C GLN A 41 10.38 -24.68 1.80
N LYS A 42 9.59 -24.82 0.75
CA LYS A 42 9.69 -25.88 -0.26
C LYS A 42 10.48 -25.44 -1.50
N ASP A 43 11.18 -24.31 -1.46
CA ASP A 43 11.88 -23.68 -2.61
C ASP A 43 10.99 -23.52 -3.87
N LYS A 44 9.67 -23.38 -3.65
CA LYS A 44 8.70 -23.28 -4.75
C LYS A 44 8.34 -21.85 -5.13
N LYS A 45 8.69 -20.88 -4.29
CA LYS A 45 8.36 -19.47 -4.52
C LYS A 45 9.47 -18.78 -5.32
N LYS A 46 9.39 -18.88 -6.64
CA LYS A 46 10.40 -18.34 -7.56
C LYS A 46 10.65 -16.85 -7.38
N GLU A 47 9.63 -16.08 -7.04
CA GLU A 47 9.72 -14.64 -6.81
C GLU A 47 10.55 -14.27 -5.59
N CYS A 48 10.69 -15.20 -4.64
CA CYS A 48 11.48 -15.02 -3.43
C CYS A 48 12.91 -15.56 -3.56
N LEU A 49 13.22 -16.37 -4.58
CA LEU A 49 14.55 -16.89 -4.77
C LEU A 49 15.55 -15.79 -5.08
N GLY A 50 16.65 -15.74 -4.33
CA GLY A 50 17.68 -14.71 -4.45
C GLY A 50 17.27 -13.32 -3.92
N CYS A 51 16.16 -13.22 -3.20
CA CYS A 51 15.77 -12.00 -2.53
C CYS A 51 16.73 -11.70 -1.35
N LYS A 52 17.39 -10.55 -1.37
CA LYS A 52 18.33 -10.13 -0.31
C LYS A 52 17.67 -9.90 1.06
N PHE A 53 16.34 -9.82 1.10
CA PHE A 53 15.57 -9.67 2.32
C PHE A 53 15.03 -10.99 2.86
N LEU A 54 15.27 -12.11 2.16
CA LEU A 54 14.95 -13.44 2.65
C LEU A 54 16.11 -13.92 3.52
N TYR A 55 15.84 -14.21 4.78
CA TYR A 55 16.82 -14.71 5.74
C TYR A 55 16.20 -15.82 6.59
N GLU A 56 17.02 -16.73 7.05
CA GLU A 56 16.62 -17.76 8.00
C GLU A 56 16.42 -17.15 9.39
N THR A 57 15.44 -17.62 10.11
CA THR A 57 15.15 -17.22 11.47
C THR A 57 14.68 -18.42 12.29
N GLU A 58 15.11 -18.49 13.54
CA GLU A 58 14.63 -19.50 14.50
C GLU A 58 13.23 -19.19 15.04
N ASN A 59 12.75 -17.95 14.82
CA ASN A 59 11.43 -17.54 15.28
C ASN A 59 10.34 -18.24 14.47
N LYS A 60 9.39 -18.85 15.17
CA LYS A 60 8.19 -19.38 14.52
C LYS A 60 7.40 -18.22 13.92
N PRO A 61 7.00 -18.31 12.64
CA PRO A 61 6.20 -17.28 12.02
C PRO A 61 4.83 -17.17 12.69
N THR A 62 4.34 -15.95 12.81
CA THR A 62 2.95 -15.68 13.15
C THR A 62 2.25 -15.17 11.90
N PHE A 63 1.17 -15.84 11.50
CA PHE A 63 0.38 -15.46 10.32
C PHE A 63 -0.79 -14.57 10.73
N ASP A 64 -0.55 -13.63 11.65
CA ASP A 64 -1.53 -12.64 12.02
C ASP A 64 -1.69 -11.58 10.90
N ALA A 65 -2.69 -10.71 11.03
CA ALA A 65 -2.95 -9.66 10.08
C ALA A 65 -2.23 -8.34 10.42
N LYS A 66 -1.19 -8.36 11.27
CA LYS A 66 -0.46 -7.15 11.65
C LYS A 66 0.16 -6.45 10.45
N VAL A 67 0.04 -5.14 10.43
CA VAL A 67 0.56 -4.25 9.41
C VAL A 67 1.51 -3.27 10.09
N ASN A 68 2.81 -3.41 9.84
CA ASN A 68 3.81 -2.48 10.37
C ASN A 68 4.06 -1.31 9.42
N PHE A 69 3.81 -1.52 8.14
CA PHE A 69 3.95 -0.57 7.06
C PHE A 69 2.93 -0.89 5.98
N LEU A 70 2.22 0.11 5.48
CA LEU A 70 1.26 -0.02 4.41
C LEU A 70 1.62 0.92 3.26
N SER A 71 1.69 0.39 2.02
CA SER A 71 1.70 1.19 0.81
C SER A 71 0.36 1.06 0.12
N VAL A 72 -0.28 2.20 -0.16
CA VAL A 72 -1.59 2.28 -0.81
C VAL A 72 -1.41 2.81 -2.22
N GLU A 73 -1.53 1.94 -3.19
CA GLU A 73 -1.45 2.24 -4.63
C GLU A 73 -2.64 1.59 -5.36
N HIS A 74 -3.84 1.94 -4.94
CA HIS A 74 -5.05 1.23 -5.35
C HIS A 74 -5.71 1.77 -6.62
N HIS A 75 -5.17 2.84 -7.20
CA HIS A 75 -5.63 3.42 -8.46
C HIS A 75 -4.49 4.05 -9.26
N SER A 76 -4.73 4.26 -10.54
CA SER A 76 -3.84 4.98 -11.44
C SER A 76 -4.50 6.23 -12.05
N VAL A 77 -5.41 6.87 -11.31
CA VAL A 77 -6.00 8.16 -11.70
C VAL A 77 -4.98 9.26 -11.40
N CYS A 78 -4.55 9.97 -12.41
CA CYS A 78 -3.61 11.08 -12.28
C CYS A 78 -3.98 12.20 -13.26
N ASN A 79 -3.73 13.45 -12.87
CA ASN A 79 -3.93 14.64 -13.71
C ASN A 79 -2.69 14.99 -14.54
N LEU A 80 -1.59 14.26 -14.37
CA LEU A 80 -0.36 14.41 -15.15
C LEU A 80 -0.02 13.12 -15.90
N ARG A 81 0.77 13.26 -16.96
CA ARG A 81 1.36 12.16 -17.76
C ARG A 81 2.84 12.40 -17.92
N CYS A 82 3.55 12.33 -16.79
CA CYS A 82 5.00 12.53 -16.78
C CYS A 82 5.70 11.49 -17.65
N ASN A 83 6.67 11.91 -18.46
CA ASN A 83 7.33 11.05 -19.44
C ASN A 83 8.19 9.92 -18.83
N TYR A 84 8.60 10.06 -17.57
CA TYR A 84 9.28 9.00 -16.80
C TYR A 84 8.32 8.08 -16.06
N CYS A 85 7.01 8.40 -16.05
CA CYS A 85 5.98 7.61 -15.39
C CYS A 85 5.32 6.66 -16.38
N SER A 86 5.00 5.45 -15.94
CA SER A 86 4.33 4.48 -16.81
C SER A 86 2.80 4.61 -16.73
N GLU A 87 2.12 4.08 -17.76
CA GLU A 87 0.65 4.02 -17.82
C GLU A 87 0.03 3.33 -16.60
N ILE A 88 0.79 2.47 -15.92
CA ILE A 88 0.37 1.83 -14.66
C ILE A 88 -0.04 2.87 -13.62
N TYR A 89 0.57 4.06 -13.63
CA TYR A 89 0.35 5.12 -12.64
C TYR A 89 -0.57 6.26 -13.11
N TRP A 90 -0.91 6.35 -14.41
CA TRP A 90 -1.80 7.40 -14.92
C TRP A 90 -2.90 6.86 -15.86
N GLY A 91 -3.00 5.54 -16.05
CA GLY A 91 -3.96 4.91 -16.97
C GLY A 91 -5.42 4.92 -16.53
N GLY A 92 -5.74 5.54 -15.40
CA GLY A 92 -7.12 5.70 -14.92
C GLY A 92 -7.75 4.44 -14.32
N LYS A 93 -6.97 3.37 -14.10
CA LYS A 93 -7.46 2.14 -13.47
C LYS A 93 -7.82 2.38 -12.01
N ARG A 94 -8.86 1.71 -11.54
CA ARG A 94 -9.29 1.74 -10.15
C ARG A 94 -9.15 0.35 -9.53
N SER A 95 -9.22 0.31 -8.20
CA SER A 95 -9.24 -0.95 -7.47
C SER A 95 -10.41 -1.82 -7.92
N LYS A 96 -10.19 -3.12 -7.92
CA LYS A 96 -11.18 -4.15 -8.23
C LYS A 96 -12.08 -4.51 -7.04
N TYR A 97 -11.77 -4.01 -5.86
CA TYR A 97 -12.50 -4.25 -4.62
C TYR A 97 -12.65 -2.96 -3.83
N ASN A 98 -13.48 -2.96 -2.80
CA ASN A 98 -13.67 -1.83 -1.92
C ASN A 98 -12.50 -1.72 -0.93
N VAL A 99 -11.57 -0.80 -1.22
CA VAL A 99 -10.37 -0.59 -0.40
C VAL A 99 -10.73 -0.10 1.00
N TYR A 100 -11.73 0.77 1.14
CA TYR A 100 -12.20 1.26 2.43
C TYR A 100 -12.71 0.10 3.30
N GLU A 101 -13.54 -0.78 2.76
CA GLU A 101 -14.05 -1.96 3.46
C GLU A 101 -12.92 -2.89 3.93
N PHE A 102 -11.89 -3.09 3.10
CA PHE A 102 -10.72 -3.86 3.48
C PHE A 102 -9.94 -3.22 4.64
N ILE A 103 -9.78 -1.90 4.63
CA ILE A 103 -9.16 -1.15 5.74
C ILE A 103 -9.99 -1.30 7.03
N GLU A 104 -11.32 -1.24 6.93
CA GLU A 104 -12.20 -1.47 8.08
C GLU A 104 -12.03 -2.89 8.68
N TYR A 105 -11.91 -3.92 7.83
CA TYR A 105 -11.61 -5.27 8.32
C TYR A 105 -10.28 -5.36 9.05
N LEU A 106 -9.25 -4.66 8.56
CA LEU A 106 -7.95 -4.59 9.24
C LEU A 106 -8.06 -3.84 10.58
N ASN A 107 -8.80 -2.74 10.65
CA ASN A 107 -9.04 -1.99 11.88
C ASN A 107 -9.74 -2.84 12.93
N GLN A 108 -10.82 -3.53 12.56
CA GLN A 108 -11.57 -4.42 13.46
C GLN A 108 -10.71 -5.53 14.07
N ASN A 109 -9.62 -5.89 13.41
CA ASN A 109 -8.64 -6.87 13.88
C ASN A 109 -7.41 -6.24 14.54
N ASN A 110 -7.44 -4.95 14.87
CA ASN A 110 -6.30 -4.20 15.44
C ASN A 110 -5.01 -4.32 14.62
N SER A 111 -5.14 -4.49 13.30
CA SER A 111 -4.00 -4.74 12.40
C SER A 111 -3.02 -3.57 12.35
N PHE A 112 -3.48 -2.34 12.60
CA PHE A 112 -2.66 -1.12 12.55
C PHE A 112 -2.05 -0.72 13.88
N LYS A 113 -2.23 -1.50 14.96
CA LYS A 113 -1.72 -1.17 16.30
C LYS A 113 -0.22 -0.84 16.30
N ASP A 114 0.56 -1.57 15.54
CA ASP A 114 2.01 -1.41 15.44
C ASP A 114 2.44 -0.72 14.12
N CYS A 115 1.48 -0.20 13.35
CA CYS A 115 1.75 0.45 12.07
C CYS A 115 2.38 1.82 12.27
N LYS A 116 3.60 1.99 11.77
CA LYS A 116 4.34 3.26 11.92
C LYS A 116 4.06 4.22 10.79
N GLN A 117 3.79 3.72 9.60
CA GLN A 117 3.65 4.55 8.42
C GLN A 117 2.70 3.95 7.40
N VAL A 118 1.85 4.80 6.85
CA VAL A 118 1.08 4.55 5.62
C VAL A 118 1.63 5.44 4.52
N VAL A 119 2.04 4.85 3.41
CA VAL A 119 2.53 5.59 2.24
C VAL A 119 1.48 5.55 1.14
N TRP A 120 1.18 6.71 0.59
CA TRP A 120 0.24 6.89 -0.51
C TRP A 120 1.00 7.18 -1.79
N GLY A 121 0.75 6.37 -2.82
CA GLY A 121 1.36 6.47 -4.14
C GLY A 121 0.41 5.97 -5.23
N GLY A 122 0.98 5.51 -6.34
CA GLY A 122 0.21 5.06 -7.50
C GLY A 122 -0.06 6.21 -8.47
N GLY A 123 -1.32 6.56 -8.70
CA GLY A 123 -1.72 7.77 -9.44
C GLY A 123 -1.43 9.04 -8.64
N GLU A 124 -2.35 10.02 -8.71
CA GLU A 124 -2.34 11.16 -7.81
C GLU A 124 -3.28 10.89 -6.64
N PRO A 125 -2.78 10.57 -5.43
CA PRO A 125 -3.63 10.13 -4.32
C PRO A 125 -4.70 11.14 -3.94
N THR A 126 -4.40 12.43 -4.04
CA THR A 126 -5.32 13.52 -3.67
C THR A 126 -6.50 13.68 -4.64
N LEU A 127 -6.48 13.01 -5.79
CA LEU A 127 -7.62 12.97 -6.73
C LEU A 127 -8.59 11.82 -6.44
N ASP A 128 -8.23 10.92 -5.55
CA ASP A 128 -9.13 9.83 -5.18
C ASP A 128 -10.24 10.34 -4.24
N LYS A 129 -11.47 10.12 -4.64
CA LYS A 129 -12.66 10.51 -3.87
C LYS A 129 -12.76 9.78 -2.51
N THR A 130 -12.10 8.63 -2.39
CA THR A 130 -12.09 7.83 -1.16
C THR A 130 -10.88 8.13 -0.26
N PHE A 131 -9.95 8.98 -0.71
CA PHE A 131 -8.73 9.31 0.03
C PHE A 131 -9.02 9.78 1.46
N GLU A 132 -9.89 10.79 1.61
CA GLU A 132 -10.26 11.34 2.91
C GLU A 132 -10.85 10.27 3.83
N GLN A 133 -11.73 9.45 3.28
CA GLN A 133 -12.42 8.39 4.02
C GLN A 133 -11.43 7.31 4.51
N ILE A 134 -10.49 6.89 3.64
CA ILE A 134 -9.51 5.85 4.01
C ILE A 134 -8.47 6.40 4.98
N VAL A 135 -8.00 7.64 4.81
CA VAL A 135 -7.09 8.29 5.77
C VAL A 135 -7.75 8.40 7.15
N GLY A 136 -9.02 8.81 7.18
CA GLY A 136 -9.77 8.90 8.44
C GLY A 136 -10.04 7.55 9.10
N ALA A 137 -10.19 6.48 8.31
CA ALA A 137 -10.41 5.14 8.82
C ALA A 137 -9.17 4.55 9.52
N ILE A 138 -7.97 4.91 9.06
CA ILE A 138 -6.71 4.49 9.71
C ILE A 138 -6.40 5.49 10.84
N ASP A 139 -7.15 5.41 11.91
CA ASP A 139 -7.15 6.41 12.97
C ASP A 139 -5.90 6.35 13.87
N LYS A 140 -5.35 7.52 14.17
CA LYS A 140 -4.29 7.72 15.15
C LYS A 140 -4.68 7.32 16.59
N SER A 141 -5.97 7.17 16.89
CA SER A 141 -6.41 6.72 18.22
C SER A 141 -5.86 5.34 18.57
N VAL A 142 -5.64 4.51 17.57
CA VAL A 142 -5.07 3.14 17.74
C VAL A 142 -3.56 3.19 17.90
N ASN A 143 -2.88 4.11 17.20
CA ASN A 143 -1.44 4.28 17.27
C ASN A 143 -1.07 5.77 17.07
N PRO A 144 -0.79 6.51 18.15
CA PRO A 144 -0.45 7.94 18.08
C PRO A 144 0.82 8.26 17.26
N GLU A 145 1.71 7.29 17.07
CA GLU A 145 2.93 7.46 16.29
C GLU A 145 2.72 7.28 14.79
N LEU A 146 1.56 6.74 14.40
CA LEU A 146 1.25 6.53 13.00
C LEU A 146 1.13 7.86 12.26
N TYR A 147 1.71 7.92 11.08
CA TYR A 147 1.52 9.03 10.16
C TYR A 147 1.37 8.57 8.72
N HIS A 148 0.65 9.34 7.94
CA HIS A 148 0.53 9.12 6.50
C HIS A 148 1.55 9.96 5.75
N ARG A 149 2.28 9.35 4.82
CA ARG A 149 3.13 10.04 3.85
C ARG A 149 2.49 10.00 2.48
N VAL A 150 2.19 11.15 1.94
CA VAL A 150 1.53 11.30 0.64
C VAL A 150 2.53 11.80 -0.39
N TYR A 151 2.77 10.97 -1.42
CA TYR A 151 3.52 11.39 -2.60
C TYR A 151 2.54 12.00 -3.59
N THR A 152 2.69 13.28 -3.90
CA THR A 152 1.77 14.05 -4.73
C THR A 152 2.50 14.95 -5.69
N ASN A 153 1.90 15.22 -6.84
CA ASN A 153 2.38 16.23 -7.77
C ASN A 153 2.03 17.66 -7.34
N SER A 154 1.26 17.81 -6.26
CA SER A 154 0.89 19.08 -5.65
C SER A 154 0.20 20.10 -6.57
N VAL A 155 -0.37 19.67 -7.69
CA VAL A 155 -1.09 20.56 -8.63
C VAL A 155 -2.44 20.97 -8.10
N ARG A 156 -3.08 20.10 -7.31
CA ARG A 156 -4.39 20.36 -6.70
C ARG A 156 -4.41 19.86 -5.27
N TYR A 157 -5.01 20.67 -4.41
CA TYR A 157 -5.32 20.29 -3.03
C TYR A 157 -6.82 20.34 -2.79
N HIS A 158 -7.33 19.36 -2.07
CA HIS A 158 -8.66 19.41 -1.47
C HIS A 158 -8.59 19.99 -0.07
N ASP A 159 -9.68 20.57 0.42
CA ASP A 159 -9.76 21.11 1.78
C ASP A 159 -9.44 20.06 2.85
N ALA A 160 -9.82 18.79 2.60
CA ALA A 160 -9.47 17.67 3.46
C ALA A 160 -7.95 17.47 3.59
N VAL A 161 -7.19 17.58 2.48
CA VAL A 161 -5.72 17.47 2.50
C VAL A 161 -5.12 18.59 3.37
N LYS A 162 -5.62 19.82 3.23
CA LYS A 162 -5.20 20.94 4.07
C LYS A 162 -5.48 20.66 5.54
N LYS A 163 -6.71 20.24 5.87
CA LYS A 163 -7.08 19.88 7.23
C LYS A 163 -6.17 18.80 7.81
N PHE A 164 -5.91 17.73 7.09
CA PHE A 164 -5.03 16.66 7.56
C PHE A 164 -3.58 17.10 7.75
N LEU A 165 -3.10 18.08 6.96
CA LEU A 165 -1.79 18.69 7.17
C LEU A 165 -1.77 19.53 8.45
N ASP A 166 -2.77 20.38 8.63
CA ASP A 166 -2.90 21.24 9.80
C ASP A 166 -3.02 20.41 11.10
N ASP A 167 -3.75 19.29 11.05
CA ASP A 167 -3.89 18.33 12.15
C ASP A 167 -2.63 17.44 12.35
N GLY A 168 -1.61 17.57 11.49
CA GLY A 168 -0.39 16.77 11.54
C GLY A 168 -0.60 15.26 11.27
N LEU A 169 -1.75 14.90 10.65
CA LEU A 169 -2.08 13.52 10.32
C LEU A 169 -1.31 13.03 9.10
N ILE A 170 -1.07 13.90 8.14
CA ILE A 170 -0.33 13.58 6.91
C ILE A 170 0.95 14.40 6.79
N LYS A 171 1.93 13.83 6.09
CA LYS A 171 3.14 14.52 5.63
C LYS A 171 3.19 14.40 4.11
N ILE A 172 3.43 15.51 3.43
CA ILE A 172 3.51 15.55 1.97
C ILE A 172 4.95 15.45 1.51
N THR A 173 5.17 14.67 0.46
CA THR A 173 6.38 14.67 -0.35
C THR A 173 5.97 15.04 -1.77
N THR A 174 6.39 16.23 -2.20
CA THR A 174 6.07 16.75 -3.54
C THR A 174 7.09 16.27 -4.55
N SER A 175 6.61 15.73 -5.67
CA SER A 175 7.42 15.48 -6.84
C SER A 175 7.49 16.76 -7.66
N VAL A 176 8.68 17.35 -7.77
CA VAL A 176 8.93 18.53 -8.58
C VAL A 176 9.84 18.13 -9.72
N ASP A 177 9.33 18.26 -10.96
CA ASP A 177 10.12 18.09 -12.15
C ASP A 177 10.72 19.45 -12.50
N ALA A 178 12.03 19.57 -12.37
CA ALA A 178 12.73 20.74 -12.86
C ALA A 178 12.62 20.73 -14.39
N GLY A 179 11.81 21.62 -14.95
CA GLY A 179 11.87 21.96 -16.35
C GLY A 179 13.23 22.60 -16.64
N THR A 180 13.98 22.02 -17.56
CA THR A 180 15.14 22.68 -18.18
C THR A 180 14.66 23.59 -19.28
#